data_dd069a6915c0f9e78af04364f9439117
#
_entry.id   dd069a6915c0f9e78af04364f9439117
#
_cell.length_a   1.000
_cell.length_b   1.000
_cell.length_c   1.000
_cell.angle_alpha   90.00
_cell.angle_beta   90.00
_cell.angle_gamma   90.00
#
_symmetry.space_group_name_H-M   'P 1'
#
loop_
_entity.id
_entity.type
_entity.pdbx_description
1 polymer ?
#
loop_
_entity_poly.entity_id
_entity_poly.type
_entity_poly.pdbx_seq_one_letter_code
_entity_poly.pdbx_strand_id
1 'polypeptide(L)'
;MTLDNILEEIKKANTIAIVVHENPDGDAIGSALAMKLALEKLNKEADVIIPEYPSAFSFLPGVEKIKKESDIQEYDLGIALDCASIRLLNGFAKYFDNAKVKVAIDHHSSNTM
;
A
#
# COMPACT_ATOMS: atom_id res chain seq x y z
N MET A 1 0.32 -16.66 2.14
CA MET A 1 -1.10 -16.27 2.21
C MET A 1 -1.72 -16.41 0.84
N THR A 2 -2.86 -17.05 0.72
CA THR A 2 -3.53 -17.24 -0.55
C THR A 2 -4.36 -16.01 -0.90
N LEU A 3 -4.80 -15.92 -2.15
CA LEU A 3 -5.66 -14.83 -2.59
C LEU A 3 -6.96 -14.79 -1.78
N ASP A 4 -7.55 -15.95 -1.50
CA ASP A 4 -8.75 -16.01 -0.70
C ASP A 4 -8.54 -15.46 0.70
N ASN A 5 -7.39 -15.75 1.30
CA ASN A 5 -7.05 -15.22 2.63
C ASN A 5 -6.90 -13.70 2.60
N ILE A 6 -6.32 -13.18 1.54
CA ILE A 6 -6.15 -11.73 1.38
C ILE A 6 -7.52 -11.05 1.27
N LEU A 7 -8.42 -11.63 0.48
CA LEU A 7 -9.76 -11.07 0.33
C LEU A 7 -10.53 -11.10 1.64
N GLU A 8 -10.36 -12.15 2.44
CA GLU A 8 -11.00 -12.23 3.74
C GLU A 8 -10.49 -11.13 4.68
N GLU A 9 -9.19 -10.91 4.68
CA GLU A 9 -8.61 -9.87 5.52
C GLU A 9 -9.08 -8.48 5.09
N ILE A 10 -9.23 -8.26 3.80
CA ILE A 10 -9.77 -7.00 3.29
C ILE A 10 -11.19 -6.81 3.76
N LYS A 11 -12.01 -7.85 3.71
CA LYS A 11 -13.40 -7.75 4.14
C LYS A 11 -13.53 -7.43 5.63
N LYS A 12 -12.64 -7.94 6.45
CA LYS A 12 -12.67 -7.71 7.89
C LYS A 12 -12.14 -6.34 8.28
N ALA A 13 -11.27 -5.77 7.47
CA ALA A 13 -10.57 -4.54 7.85
C ALA A 13 -11.48 -3.33 7.73
N ASN A 14 -11.42 -2.45 8.71
CA ASN A 14 -12.09 -1.15 8.65
C ASN A 14 -11.13 -0.05 8.23
N THR A 15 -9.85 -0.22 8.52
CA THR A 15 -8.81 0.74 8.12
C THR A 15 -7.70 0.00 7.40
N ILE A 16 -7.29 0.54 6.26
CA ILE A 16 -6.30 -0.10 5.40
C ILE A 16 -5.23 0.93 5.01
N ALA A 17 -3.97 0.57 5.19
CA ALA A 17 -2.85 1.38 4.73
C ALA A 17 -2.18 0.68 3.55
N ILE A 18 -1.90 1.44 2.51
CA ILE A 18 -1.16 0.94 1.35
C ILE A 18 0.16 1.69 1.31
N VAL A 19 1.26 0.95 1.33
CA VAL A 19 2.59 1.53 1.30
C VAL A 19 3.41 0.90 0.18
N VAL A 20 4.43 1.64 -0.26
CA VAL A 20 5.36 1.17 -1.29
C VAL A 20 6.77 1.41 -0.80
N HIS A 21 7.76 0.90 -1.55
CA HIS A 21 9.15 1.09 -1.15
C HIS A 21 9.58 2.56 -1.25
N GLU A 22 10.69 2.87 -0.62
CA GLU A 22 11.30 4.20 -0.69
C GLU A 22 11.66 4.52 -2.14
N ASN A 23 11.52 5.80 -2.51
CA ASN A 23 11.78 6.27 -3.88
C ASN A 23 10.97 5.49 -4.90
N PRO A 24 9.65 5.52 -4.78
CA PRO A 24 8.80 4.70 -5.66
C PRO A 24 8.87 5.18 -7.10
N ASP A 25 8.85 4.22 -8.03
CA ASP A 25 8.75 4.52 -9.44
C ASP A 25 7.27 4.63 -9.85
N GLY A 26 7.03 4.93 -11.14
CA GLY A 26 5.67 5.09 -11.62
C GLY A 26 4.85 3.82 -11.49
N ASP A 27 5.50 2.67 -11.61
CA ASP A 27 4.83 1.38 -11.47
C ASP A 27 4.30 1.17 -10.05
N ALA A 28 5.14 1.47 -9.07
CA ALA A 28 4.75 1.35 -7.67
C ALA A 28 3.62 2.31 -7.31
N ILE A 29 3.73 3.57 -7.74
CA ILE A 29 2.70 4.57 -7.46
C ILE A 29 1.39 4.19 -8.16
N GLY A 30 1.47 3.79 -9.42
CA GLY A 30 0.29 3.36 -10.16
C GLY A 30 -0.39 2.16 -9.54
N SER A 31 0.40 1.18 -9.08
CA SER A 31 -0.15 0.00 -8.42
C SER A 31 -0.86 0.37 -7.12
N ALA A 32 -0.28 1.28 -6.35
CA ALA A 32 -0.90 1.71 -5.09
C ALA A 32 -2.22 2.42 -5.34
N LEU A 33 -2.26 3.30 -6.33
CA LEU A 33 -3.49 4.01 -6.66
C LEU A 33 -4.56 3.08 -7.22
N ALA A 34 -4.15 2.11 -8.03
CA ALA A 34 -5.08 1.11 -8.56
C ALA A 34 -5.67 0.26 -7.44
N MET A 35 -4.84 -0.13 -6.47
CA MET A 35 -5.31 -0.89 -5.32
C MET A 35 -6.32 -0.09 -4.52
N LYS A 36 -6.06 1.20 -4.31
CA LYS A 36 -7.01 2.06 -3.60
C LYS A 36 -8.36 2.10 -4.33
N LEU A 37 -8.34 2.27 -5.65
CA LEU A 37 -9.57 2.30 -6.43
C LEU A 37 -10.32 0.98 -6.34
N ALA A 38 -9.62 -0.13 -6.40
CA ALA A 38 -10.24 -1.45 -6.30
C ALA A 38 -10.90 -1.63 -4.93
N LEU A 39 -10.23 -1.19 -3.87
CA LEU A 39 -10.79 -1.29 -2.52
C LEU A 39 -12.01 -0.39 -2.36
N GLU A 40 -12.00 0.79 -2.96
CA GLU A 40 -13.16 1.67 -2.93
C GLU A 40 -14.38 1.04 -3.59
N LYS A 41 -14.16 0.27 -4.64
CA LYS A 41 -15.24 -0.46 -5.29
C LYS A 41 -15.82 -1.55 -4.40
N LEU A 42 -15.06 -2.01 -3.43
CA LEU A 42 -15.52 -2.96 -2.43
C LEU A 42 -16.06 -2.26 -1.18
N ASN A 43 -16.27 -0.95 -1.26
CA ASN A 43 -16.73 -0.11 -0.15
C ASN A 43 -15.75 -0.10 1.01
N LYS A 44 -14.46 -0.18 0.71
CA LYS A 44 -13.39 -0.09 1.71
C LYS A 44 -12.62 1.19 1.53
N GLU A 45 -12.37 1.89 2.61
CA GLU A 45 -11.51 3.06 2.59
C GLU A 45 -10.07 2.61 2.82
N ALA A 46 -9.16 3.16 2.03
CA ALA A 46 -7.76 2.86 2.16
C ALA A 46 -6.95 4.13 2.00
N ASP A 47 -5.89 4.24 2.78
CA ASP A 47 -4.96 5.36 2.70
C ASP A 47 -3.71 4.90 1.98
N VAL A 48 -3.36 5.57 0.89
CA VAL A 48 -2.07 5.38 0.23
C VAL A 48 -1.11 6.39 0.87
N ILE A 49 -0.07 5.89 1.52
CA ILE A 49 0.86 6.73 2.27
C ILE A 49 2.23 6.69 1.61
N ILE A 50 2.59 7.79 0.98
CA ILE A 50 3.87 7.95 0.30
C ILE A 50 4.41 9.32 0.67
N PRO A 51 5.39 9.41 1.58
CA PRO A 51 5.91 10.70 2.02
C PRO A 51 6.53 11.55 0.91
N GLU A 52 7.13 10.88 -0.07
CA GLU A 52 7.80 11.57 -1.16
C GLU A 52 7.74 10.76 -2.43
N TYR A 53 7.49 11.43 -3.55
CA TYR A 53 7.56 10.81 -4.87
C TYR A 53 7.95 11.87 -5.89
N PRO A 54 8.56 11.46 -7.03
CA PRO A 54 8.97 12.41 -8.05
C PRO A 54 7.79 13.17 -8.63
N SER A 55 7.95 14.48 -8.78
CA SER A 55 6.89 15.34 -9.32
C SER A 55 6.48 14.95 -10.74
N ALA A 56 7.35 14.24 -11.46
CA ALA A 56 7.02 13.76 -12.80
C ALA A 56 5.77 12.87 -12.82
N PHE A 57 5.41 12.27 -11.67
CA PHE A 57 4.25 11.38 -11.58
C PHE A 57 2.98 12.12 -11.13
N SER A 58 3.03 13.43 -11.01
CA SER A 58 1.87 14.21 -10.57
C SER A 58 0.68 14.13 -11.51
N PHE A 59 0.89 13.66 -12.73
CA PHE A 59 -0.20 13.53 -13.72
C PHE A 59 -1.06 12.29 -13.49
N LEU A 60 -0.64 11.35 -12.65
CA LEU A 60 -1.37 10.11 -12.45
C LEU A 60 -2.73 10.36 -11.80
N PRO A 61 -3.79 9.71 -12.31
CA PRO A 61 -5.11 9.86 -11.72
C PRO A 61 -5.13 9.39 -10.27
N GLY A 62 -5.69 10.23 -9.39
CA GLY A 62 -5.80 9.88 -7.98
C GLY A 62 -4.61 10.29 -7.14
N VAL A 63 -3.55 10.81 -7.75
CA VAL A 63 -2.33 11.17 -7.03
C VAL A 63 -2.58 12.20 -5.93
N GLU A 64 -3.59 13.03 -6.09
CA GLU A 64 -3.94 14.04 -5.08
C GLU A 64 -4.45 13.40 -3.78
N LYS A 65 -4.81 12.13 -3.82
CA LYS A 65 -5.30 11.41 -2.63
C LYS A 65 -4.17 10.77 -1.84
N ILE A 66 -2.96 10.79 -2.34
CA ILE A 66 -1.81 10.24 -1.63
C ILE A 66 -1.52 11.10 -0.41
N LYS A 67 -1.36 10.44 0.73
CA LYS A 67 -1.03 11.11 1.99
C LYS A 67 0.44 10.99 2.30
N LYS A 68 1.01 12.03 2.89
CA LYS A 68 2.40 11.98 3.34
C LYS A 68 2.51 11.28 4.68
N GLU A 69 1.47 11.38 5.48
CA GLU A 69 1.42 10.73 6.79
C GLU A 69 -0.04 10.55 7.19
N SER A 70 -0.26 9.77 8.23
CA SER A 70 -1.60 9.49 8.71
C SER A 70 -1.67 9.63 10.22
N ASP A 71 -2.83 10.04 10.71
CA ASP A 71 -3.10 10.12 12.15
C ASP A 71 -3.42 8.75 12.75
N ILE A 72 -3.73 7.77 11.91
CA ILE A 72 -4.05 6.44 12.38
C ILE A 72 -2.78 5.75 12.83
N GLN A 73 -2.72 5.33 14.10
CA GLN A 73 -1.56 4.70 14.67
C GLN A 73 -1.48 3.22 14.35
N GLU A 74 -2.62 2.55 14.30
CA GLU A 74 -2.66 1.13 14.03
C GLU A 74 -3.78 0.84 13.03
N TYR A 75 -3.40 0.44 11.83
CA TYR A 75 -4.36 0.03 10.82
C TYR A 75 -4.74 -1.41 11.03
N ASP A 76 -5.97 -1.76 10.65
CA ASP A 76 -6.40 -3.16 10.68
C ASP A 76 -5.61 -3.99 9.68
N LEU A 77 -5.31 -3.41 8.51
CA LEU A 77 -4.60 -4.11 7.45
C LEU A 77 -3.57 -3.18 6.83
N GLY A 78 -2.34 -3.67 6.70
CA GLY A 78 -1.29 -2.99 5.97
C GLY A 78 -0.95 -3.77 4.72
N ILE A 79 -0.94 -3.10 3.58
CA ILE A 79 -0.60 -3.71 2.30
C ILE A 79 0.65 -3.02 1.78
N ALA A 80 1.72 -3.80 1.61
CA ALA A 80 2.96 -3.31 1.01
C ALA A 80 3.02 -3.81 -0.41
N LEU A 81 3.13 -2.89 -1.36
CA LEU A 81 3.18 -3.22 -2.77
C LEU A 81 4.56 -2.96 -3.34
N ASP A 82 4.98 -3.85 -4.22
CA ASP A 82 6.20 -3.68 -4.99
C ASP A 82 7.44 -3.53 -4.13
N CYS A 83 7.45 -4.22 -2.98
CA CYS A 83 8.58 -4.20 -2.05
C CYS A 83 9.23 -5.57 -2.02
N ALA A 84 10.41 -5.70 -2.59
CA ALA A 84 11.14 -6.96 -2.55
C ALA A 84 11.62 -7.27 -1.13
N SER A 85 11.72 -6.26 -0.28
CA SER A 85 12.13 -6.40 1.10
C SER A 85 11.47 -5.33 1.95
N ILE A 86 11.04 -5.72 3.15
CA ILE A 86 10.48 -4.79 4.12
C ILE A 86 11.44 -3.64 4.42
N ARG A 87 12.73 -3.89 4.33
CA ARG A 87 13.74 -2.86 4.59
C ARG A 87 13.66 -1.69 3.62
N LEU A 88 12.98 -1.87 2.50
CA LEU A 88 12.80 -0.80 1.52
C LEU A 88 11.66 0.16 1.88
N LEU A 89 10.96 -0.12 2.99
CA LEU A 89 9.84 0.72 3.44
C LEU A 89 10.31 1.84 4.37
N ASN A 90 11.52 2.29 4.19
CA ASN A 90 12.12 3.30 5.03
C ASN A 90 11.19 4.50 5.22
N GLY A 91 11.00 4.90 6.46
CA GLY A 91 10.17 6.06 6.79
C GLY A 91 8.68 5.79 6.88
N PHE A 92 8.15 4.81 6.15
CA PHE A 92 6.73 4.46 6.22
C PHE A 92 6.49 3.07 6.77
N ALA A 93 7.55 2.38 7.11
CA ALA A 93 7.43 1.03 7.66
C ALA A 93 6.54 0.99 8.88
N LYS A 94 6.47 2.08 9.63
CA LYS A 94 5.66 2.10 10.85
C LYS A 94 4.19 1.80 10.58
N TYR A 95 3.64 2.28 9.48
CA TYR A 95 2.23 2.04 9.16
C TYR A 95 1.99 0.58 8.80
N PHE A 96 2.96 -0.03 8.15
CA PHE A 96 2.89 -1.44 7.81
C PHE A 96 3.21 -2.29 9.03
N ASP A 97 4.28 -1.98 9.74
CA ASP A 97 4.74 -2.78 10.87
C ASP A 97 3.72 -2.82 12.01
N ASN A 98 3.01 -1.73 12.22
CA ASN A 98 2.04 -1.63 13.30
C ASN A 98 0.65 -2.12 12.93
N ALA A 99 0.44 -2.49 11.67
CA ALA A 99 -0.85 -3.00 11.24
C ALA A 99 -1.14 -4.34 11.91
N LYS A 100 -2.40 -4.59 12.22
CA LYS A 100 -2.80 -5.86 12.85
C LYS A 100 -2.54 -7.04 11.93
N VAL A 101 -2.82 -6.88 10.65
CA VAL A 101 -2.56 -7.89 9.63
C VAL A 101 -1.71 -7.25 8.55
N LYS A 102 -0.73 -7.99 8.06
CA LYS A 102 0.22 -7.49 7.06
C LYS A 102 0.21 -8.37 5.84
N VAL A 103 0.12 -7.74 4.67
CA VAL A 103 0.18 -8.42 3.39
C VAL A 103 1.20 -7.73 2.50
N ALA A 104 2.13 -8.47 1.97
CA ALA A 104 3.12 -7.95 1.03
C ALA A 104 2.87 -8.57 -0.33
N ILE A 105 2.68 -7.72 -1.33
CA ILE A 105 2.42 -8.16 -2.70
C ILE A 105 3.54 -7.63 -3.57
N ASP A 106 4.27 -8.53 -4.20
CA ASP A 106 5.39 -8.18 -5.05
C ASP A 106 5.25 -8.92 -6.36
N HIS A 107 5.21 -8.17 -7.44
CA HIS A 107 5.01 -8.75 -8.77
C HIS A 107 6.32 -9.00 -9.52
N HIS A 108 7.46 -8.74 -8.89
CA HIS A 108 8.74 -8.98 -9.54
C HIS A 108 8.95 -10.48 -9.76
N SER A 109 9.31 -10.84 -10.97
CA SER A 109 9.46 -12.25 -11.33
C SER A 109 10.58 -12.95 -10.57
N SER A 110 11.54 -12.19 -10.08
CA SER A 110 12.64 -12.76 -9.29
C SER A 110 12.22 -13.14 -7.89
N ASN A 111 11.05 -12.73 -7.47
CA ASN A 111 10.55 -13.02 -6.16
C ASN A 111 9.72 -14.29 -6.19
N THR A 112 10.35 -15.38 -5.83
CA THR A 112 9.77 -16.71 -6.00
C THR A 112 9.20 -17.26 -4.71
N MET A 113 8.61 -16.47 -3.94
CA MET A 113 8.10 -16.92 -2.68
C MET A 113 7.14 -18.03 -2.73
#